data_b2ea9d04fdf860410fb57aa9f250bf6b
#
_entry.id   b2ea9d04fdf860410fb57aa9f250bf6b
#
_cell.length_a   1.000
_cell.length_b   1.000
_cell.length_c   1.000
_cell.angle_alpha   90.00
_cell.angle_beta   90.00
_cell.angle_gamma   90.00
#
_symmetry.space_group_name_H-M   'P 1'
#
loop_
_entity.id
_entity.type
_entity.pdbx_description
1 polymer ?
#
loop_
_entity_poly.entity_id
_entity_poly.type
_entity_poly.pdbx_seq_one_letter_code
_entity_poly.pdbx_strand_id
1 'polypeptide(L)'
;MGKPYSMDLRERVVAAVDPGGLSCHRAAAQFGVGVNTAILWVRRFRETGSVAPGQMGGHKPKKISGKHRDWLLERTRARDFTLRGLVAELAERGLKVDYRSVWEFVHAENLSFKKSVVASERDRPDVARRRAQWQKYQGQIDPERLVFIDETWTKTNMATLRGWAPCGTRLTAKVPHGHWKTTTFLAALRYDRIEAPWVLDGPIDGESFTVYVEKVLLPTLQPGDIVIMDNLGSHKGKVVRALIRSVGAKLFFLPKYSPDLNPIEQVFAKLKHLLRKAAARTVEAVWAAIGQALTAFMPNECANYFENAGYAQPKFIPL
;
A
#
# COMPACT_ATOMS: atom_id res chain seq x y z
N MET A 1 -7.10 -33.96 -17.52
CA MET A 1 -8.57 -34.14 -17.39
C MET A 1 -9.24 -33.25 -18.41
N GLY A 2 -10.22 -33.80 -19.17
CA GLY A 2 -10.99 -33.02 -20.14
C GLY A 2 -11.83 -31.92 -19.43
N LYS A 3 -12.03 -30.80 -20.10
CA LYS A 3 -12.95 -29.76 -19.60
C LYS A 3 -14.39 -30.30 -19.62
N PRO A 4 -15.21 -29.93 -18.63
CA PRO A 4 -16.62 -30.31 -18.67
C PRO A 4 -17.31 -29.66 -19.86
N TYR A 5 -18.35 -30.31 -20.39
CA TYR A 5 -19.23 -29.68 -21.37
C TYR A 5 -19.82 -28.38 -20.87
N SER A 6 -20.10 -27.45 -21.79
CA SER A 6 -20.67 -26.13 -21.46
C SER A 6 -22.01 -26.23 -20.74
N MET A 7 -22.32 -25.23 -19.95
CA MET A 7 -23.62 -25.15 -19.25
C MET A 7 -24.78 -25.11 -20.25
N ASP A 8 -24.67 -24.29 -21.30
CA ASP A 8 -25.68 -24.17 -22.36
C ASP A 8 -26.02 -25.52 -22.99
N LEU A 9 -25.01 -26.34 -23.32
CA LEU A 9 -25.29 -27.68 -23.87
C LEU A 9 -25.99 -28.58 -22.86
N ARG A 10 -25.65 -28.51 -21.60
CA ARG A 10 -26.30 -29.29 -20.53
C ARG A 10 -27.77 -28.90 -20.37
N GLU A 11 -28.04 -27.59 -20.36
CA GLU A 11 -29.37 -27.03 -20.25
C GLU A 11 -30.26 -27.46 -21.41
N ARG A 12 -29.77 -27.38 -22.65
CA ARG A 12 -30.49 -27.82 -23.85
C ARG A 12 -30.81 -29.30 -23.83
N VAL A 13 -29.87 -30.16 -23.45
CA VAL A 13 -30.07 -31.61 -23.36
C VAL A 13 -31.12 -31.92 -22.29
N VAL A 14 -31.03 -31.30 -21.14
CA VAL A 14 -32.01 -31.52 -20.06
C VAL A 14 -33.39 -30.99 -20.43
N ALA A 15 -33.49 -29.78 -20.99
CA ALA A 15 -34.76 -29.19 -21.41
C ALA A 15 -35.46 -30.00 -22.54
N ALA A 16 -34.67 -30.61 -23.41
CA ALA A 16 -35.22 -31.47 -24.45
C ALA A 16 -35.84 -32.77 -23.89
N VAL A 17 -35.41 -33.22 -22.73
CA VAL A 17 -35.96 -34.42 -22.07
C VAL A 17 -37.01 -34.03 -21.03
N ASP A 18 -36.81 -32.99 -20.25
CA ASP A 18 -37.66 -32.58 -19.14
C ASP A 18 -37.79 -31.03 -19.13
N PRO A 19 -38.89 -30.42 -19.56
CA PRO A 19 -40.22 -31.00 -19.93
C PRO A 19 -40.42 -31.40 -21.41
N GLY A 20 -39.37 -31.30 -22.26
CA GLY A 20 -39.49 -31.43 -23.72
C GLY A 20 -39.90 -32.82 -24.26
N GLY A 21 -40.02 -33.81 -23.39
CA GLY A 21 -40.63 -35.12 -23.71
C GLY A 21 -39.77 -36.08 -24.59
N LEU A 22 -38.52 -35.67 -24.94
CA LEU A 22 -37.59 -36.59 -25.68
C LEU A 22 -37.05 -37.67 -24.73
N SER A 23 -36.79 -38.85 -25.29
CA SER A 23 -35.98 -39.82 -24.54
C SER A 23 -34.51 -39.34 -24.45
N CYS A 24 -33.78 -39.76 -23.40
CA CYS A 24 -32.37 -39.43 -23.25
C CYS A 24 -31.52 -39.91 -24.46
N HIS A 25 -31.94 -41.01 -25.11
CA HIS A 25 -31.27 -41.51 -26.34
C HIS A 25 -31.46 -40.54 -27.51
N ARG A 26 -32.65 -40.01 -27.72
CA ARG A 26 -32.94 -39.05 -28.80
C ARG A 26 -32.27 -37.70 -28.53
N ALA A 27 -32.35 -37.22 -27.30
CA ALA A 27 -31.64 -36.00 -26.91
C ALA A 27 -30.09 -36.14 -27.06
N ALA A 28 -29.54 -37.27 -26.67
CA ALA A 28 -28.10 -37.55 -26.86
C ALA A 28 -27.70 -37.52 -28.35
N ALA A 29 -28.48 -38.15 -29.21
CA ALA A 29 -28.23 -38.14 -30.64
C ALA A 29 -28.38 -36.73 -31.27
N GLN A 30 -29.40 -35.97 -30.87
CA GLN A 30 -29.69 -34.60 -31.34
C GLN A 30 -28.55 -33.63 -31.01
N PHE A 31 -28.00 -33.71 -29.80
CA PHE A 31 -26.98 -32.78 -29.30
C PHE A 31 -25.52 -33.32 -29.37
N GLY A 32 -25.31 -34.50 -29.98
CA GLY A 32 -23.98 -35.06 -30.15
C GLY A 32 -23.27 -35.44 -28.87
N VAL A 33 -23.99 -35.81 -27.81
CA VAL A 33 -23.42 -36.23 -26.53
C VAL A 33 -23.60 -37.76 -26.34
N GLY A 34 -22.79 -38.34 -25.47
CA GLY A 34 -22.97 -39.75 -25.10
C GLY A 34 -24.28 -39.98 -24.37
N VAL A 35 -24.97 -41.09 -24.64
CA VAL A 35 -26.25 -41.46 -24.01
C VAL A 35 -26.16 -41.45 -22.49
N ASN A 36 -25.10 -42.07 -21.94
CA ASN A 36 -24.87 -42.07 -20.51
C ASN A 36 -24.69 -40.64 -19.93
N THR A 37 -24.08 -39.74 -20.72
CA THR A 37 -23.91 -38.33 -20.31
C THR A 37 -25.26 -37.63 -20.18
N ALA A 38 -26.16 -37.82 -21.18
CA ALA A 38 -27.49 -37.26 -21.12
C ALA A 38 -28.31 -37.83 -19.94
N ILE A 39 -28.26 -39.15 -19.71
CA ILE A 39 -28.92 -39.79 -18.57
C ILE A 39 -28.44 -39.20 -17.24
N LEU A 40 -27.11 -39.09 -17.07
CA LEU A 40 -26.52 -38.54 -15.84
C LEU A 40 -26.90 -37.05 -15.59
N TRP A 41 -27.00 -36.23 -16.67
CA TRP A 41 -27.39 -34.85 -16.54
C TRP A 41 -28.88 -34.70 -16.16
N VAL A 42 -29.77 -35.44 -16.82
CA VAL A 42 -31.20 -35.43 -16.52
C VAL A 42 -31.46 -35.96 -15.09
N ARG A 43 -30.80 -37.08 -14.71
CA ARG A 43 -30.87 -37.62 -13.36
C ARG A 43 -30.45 -36.58 -12.30
N ARG A 44 -29.26 -35.95 -12.52
CA ARG A 44 -28.76 -34.92 -11.63
C ARG A 44 -29.73 -33.72 -11.52
N PHE A 45 -30.26 -33.27 -12.65
CA PHE A 45 -31.20 -32.18 -12.66
C PHE A 45 -32.45 -32.53 -11.81
N ARG A 46 -32.99 -33.73 -11.96
CA ARG A 46 -34.16 -34.21 -11.17
C ARG A 46 -33.86 -34.32 -9.67
N GLU A 47 -32.64 -34.70 -9.32
CA GLU A 47 -32.20 -34.85 -7.94
C GLU A 47 -31.83 -33.52 -7.26
N THR A 48 -31.28 -32.55 -8.00
CA THR A 48 -30.67 -31.34 -7.43
C THR A 48 -31.25 -30.02 -7.97
N GLY A 49 -32.10 -30.05 -8.98
CA GLY A 49 -32.59 -28.85 -9.69
C GLY A 49 -31.51 -28.12 -10.49
N SER A 50 -30.30 -28.68 -10.65
CA SER A 50 -29.18 -28.01 -11.27
C SER A 50 -28.49 -28.88 -12.34
N VAL A 51 -28.18 -28.26 -13.50
CA VAL A 51 -27.39 -28.88 -14.58
C VAL A 51 -25.89 -28.71 -14.38
N ALA A 52 -25.46 -27.94 -13.37
CA ALA A 52 -24.06 -27.67 -13.11
C ALA A 52 -23.25 -28.95 -12.92
N PRO A 53 -21.99 -29.02 -13.42
CA PRO A 53 -21.16 -30.19 -13.22
C PRO A 53 -20.91 -30.39 -11.72
N GLY A 54 -20.82 -31.64 -11.28
CA GLY A 54 -20.32 -31.95 -9.95
C GLY A 54 -18.85 -31.56 -9.83
N GLN A 55 -18.36 -31.52 -8.60
CA GLN A 55 -16.93 -31.29 -8.34
C GLN A 55 -16.10 -32.35 -9.07
N MET A 56 -15.28 -31.89 -10.03
CA MET A 56 -14.39 -32.78 -10.76
C MET A 56 -13.06 -32.92 -10.03
N GLY A 57 -12.62 -34.14 -9.78
CA GLY A 57 -11.38 -34.47 -9.09
C GLY A 57 -11.58 -34.96 -7.65
N GLY A 58 -10.63 -35.75 -7.16
CA GLY A 58 -10.63 -36.25 -5.81
C GLY A 58 -10.38 -35.10 -4.80
N HIS A 59 -11.19 -35.03 -3.74
CA HIS A 59 -10.94 -34.15 -2.62
C HIS A 59 -9.81 -34.72 -1.76
N LYS A 60 -8.60 -34.15 -1.90
CA LYS A 60 -7.53 -34.42 -0.92
C LYS A 60 -7.78 -33.58 0.33
N PRO A 61 -7.94 -34.20 1.49
CA PRO A 61 -8.10 -33.45 2.72
C PRO A 61 -6.88 -32.57 2.95
N LYS A 62 -7.11 -31.34 3.44
CA LYS A 62 -6.03 -30.40 3.76
C LYS A 62 -5.14 -31.02 4.85
N LYS A 63 -3.83 -31.09 4.62
CA LYS A 63 -2.87 -31.61 5.61
C LYS A 63 -2.88 -30.80 6.91
N ILE A 64 -3.04 -29.47 6.78
CA ILE A 64 -3.13 -28.56 7.93
C ILE A 64 -4.60 -28.50 8.37
N SER A 65 -4.95 -29.28 9.38
CA SER A 65 -6.31 -29.39 9.92
C SER A 65 -6.28 -29.67 11.44
N GLY A 66 -7.43 -29.55 12.11
CA GLY A 66 -7.57 -29.79 13.54
C GLY A 66 -6.55 -29.02 14.37
N LYS A 67 -5.96 -29.67 15.38
CA LYS A 67 -5.02 -29.04 16.33
C LYS A 67 -3.83 -28.32 15.68
N HIS A 68 -3.38 -28.76 14.50
CA HIS A 68 -2.28 -28.09 13.81
C HIS A 68 -2.75 -26.78 13.14
N ARG A 69 -4.02 -26.73 12.66
CA ARG A 69 -4.62 -25.51 12.15
C ARG A 69 -4.80 -24.49 13.28
N ASP A 70 -5.34 -24.92 14.40
CA ASP A 70 -5.63 -24.03 15.53
C ASP A 70 -4.35 -23.43 16.09
N TRP A 71 -3.33 -24.27 16.29
CA TRP A 71 -2.00 -23.81 16.68
C TRP A 71 -1.39 -22.82 15.67
N LEU A 72 -1.52 -23.09 14.38
CA LEU A 72 -0.95 -22.22 13.34
C LEU A 72 -1.65 -20.85 13.33
N LEU A 73 -2.95 -20.78 13.59
CA LEU A 73 -3.69 -19.54 13.75
C LEU A 73 -3.18 -18.72 14.93
N GLU A 74 -3.00 -19.34 16.09
CA GLU A 74 -2.43 -18.67 17.27
C GLU A 74 -1.01 -18.19 17.00
N ARG A 75 -0.17 -19.06 16.40
CA ARG A 75 1.22 -18.76 16.08
C ARG A 75 1.37 -17.57 15.14
N THR A 76 0.52 -17.46 14.12
CA THR A 76 0.56 -16.35 13.15
C THR A 76 0.07 -15.03 13.75
N ARG A 77 -0.70 -15.06 14.83
CA ARG A 77 -1.14 -13.86 15.55
C ARG A 77 -0.16 -13.41 16.63
N ALA A 78 0.59 -14.34 17.22
CA ALA A 78 1.44 -14.07 18.38
C ALA A 78 2.71 -13.28 18.03
N ARG A 79 3.34 -13.54 16.87
CA ARG A 79 4.59 -12.89 16.45
C ARG A 79 4.85 -13.05 14.96
N ASP A 80 5.78 -12.24 14.46
CA ASP A 80 6.29 -12.31 13.08
C ASP A 80 6.70 -13.74 12.69
N PHE A 81 6.51 -14.09 11.43
CA PHE A 81 6.84 -15.40 10.89
C PHE A 81 7.32 -15.32 9.44
N THR A 82 8.00 -16.36 9.01
CA THR A 82 8.24 -16.64 7.60
C THR A 82 7.56 -17.95 7.24
N LEU A 83 7.13 -18.13 5.98
CA LEU A 83 6.49 -19.39 5.57
C LEU A 83 7.42 -20.60 5.78
N ARG A 84 8.72 -20.43 5.51
CA ARG A 84 9.72 -21.49 5.76
C ARG A 84 9.89 -21.80 7.26
N GLY A 85 9.85 -20.76 8.11
CA GLY A 85 9.86 -20.92 9.55
C GLY A 85 8.66 -21.74 10.05
N LEU A 86 7.45 -21.41 9.55
CA LEU A 86 6.24 -22.16 9.89
C LEU A 86 6.29 -23.62 9.41
N VAL A 87 6.89 -23.91 8.26
CA VAL A 87 7.13 -25.29 7.79
C VAL A 87 8.02 -26.04 8.77
N ALA A 88 9.11 -25.42 9.25
CA ALA A 88 10.01 -26.03 10.24
C ALA A 88 9.31 -26.26 11.59
N GLU A 89 8.62 -25.23 12.11
CA GLU A 89 7.87 -25.32 13.37
C GLU A 89 6.76 -26.40 13.33
N LEU A 90 6.09 -26.59 12.18
CA LEU A 90 5.11 -27.65 11.98
C LEU A 90 5.77 -29.03 11.95
N ALA A 91 6.95 -29.16 11.34
CA ALA A 91 7.71 -30.41 11.30
C ALA A 91 8.16 -30.85 12.70
N GLU A 92 8.62 -29.91 13.55
CA GLU A 92 8.95 -30.14 14.97
C GLU A 92 7.73 -30.64 15.76
N ARG A 93 6.52 -30.23 15.37
CA ARG A 93 5.25 -30.67 15.94
C ARG A 93 4.71 -32.00 15.34
N GLY A 94 5.51 -32.68 14.54
CA GLY A 94 5.16 -33.95 13.92
C GLY A 94 4.34 -33.83 12.62
N LEU A 95 4.09 -32.63 12.09
CA LEU A 95 3.37 -32.44 10.84
C LEU A 95 4.32 -32.00 9.70
N LYS A 96 4.74 -32.94 8.86
CA LYS A 96 5.53 -32.61 7.65
C LYS A 96 4.63 -32.11 6.52
N VAL A 97 4.78 -30.85 6.17
CA VAL A 97 4.08 -30.19 5.06
C VAL A 97 5.08 -29.49 4.12
N ASP A 98 4.68 -29.30 2.88
CA ASP A 98 5.44 -28.50 1.94
C ASP A 98 5.15 -26.99 2.12
N TYR A 99 6.01 -26.16 1.55
CA TYR A 99 5.89 -24.70 1.55
C TYR A 99 4.54 -24.24 1.00
N ARG A 100 4.04 -24.90 -0.08
CA ARG A 100 2.80 -24.50 -0.73
C ARG A 100 1.59 -24.71 0.17
N SER A 101 1.55 -25.80 0.95
CA SER A 101 0.46 -26.05 1.90
C SER A 101 0.37 -24.94 2.96
N VAL A 102 1.51 -24.45 3.46
CA VAL A 102 1.54 -23.30 4.39
C VAL A 102 1.16 -22.00 3.68
N TRP A 103 1.63 -21.80 2.46
CA TRP A 103 1.27 -20.65 1.63
C TRP A 103 -0.25 -20.58 1.38
N GLU A 104 -0.85 -21.69 0.96
CA GLU A 104 -2.30 -21.79 0.76
C GLU A 104 -3.10 -21.53 2.03
N PHE A 105 -2.60 -22.03 3.17
CA PHE A 105 -3.21 -21.74 4.48
C PHE A 105 -3.19 -20.26 4.80
N VAL A 106 -2.03 -19.60 4.71
CA VAL A 106 -1.86 -18.17 5.03
C VAL A 106 -2.76 -17.30 4.16
N HIS A 107 -2.89 -17.63 2.85
CA HIS A 107 -3.77 -16.90 1.94
C HIS A 107 -5.26 -17.16 2.23
N ALA A 108 -5.63 -18.38 2.60
CA ALA A 108 -7.00 -18.71 2.98
C ALA A 108 -7.45 -17.98 4.26
N GLU A 109 -6.51 -17.68 5.17
CA GLU A 109 -6.76 -16.88 6.37
C GLU A 109 -6.61 -15.35 6.13
N ASN A 110 -6.56 -14.90 4.86
CA ASN A 110 -6.42 -13.49 4.43
C ASN A 110 -5.19 -12.77 4.99
N LEU A 111 -4.11 -13.49 5.30
CA LEU A 111 -2.85 -12.89 5.72
C LEU A 111 -2.06 -12.42 4.50
N SER A 112 -1.47 -11.24 4.59
CA SER A 112 -0.67 -10.65 3.51
C SER A 112 0.77 -10.46 3.91
N PHE A 113 1.69 -10.59 2.94
CA PHE A 113 3.12 -10.34 3.14
C PHE A 113 3.41 -8.83 3.07
N LYS A 114 3.07 -8.13 4.17
CA LYS A 114 3.35 -6.69 4.32
C LYS A 114 3.91 -6.45 5.72
N LYS A 115 5.00 -5.71 5.81
CA LYS A 115 5.61 -5.30 7.08
C LYS A 115 5.92 -3.81 7.04
N SER A 116 5.41 -3.08 8.02
CA SER A 116 5.84 -1.71 8.29
C SER A 116 6.95 -1.75 9.34
N VAL A 117 8.10 -1.19 9.01
CA VAL A 117 9.20 -1.05 9.96
C VAL A 117 9.07 0.32 10.61
N VAL A 118 8.99 0.33 11.93
CA VAL A 118 8.91 1.55 12.74
C VAL A 118 10.08 1.59 13.71
N ALA A 119 10.48 2.79 14.14
CA ALA A 119 11.54 2.93 15.13
C ALA A 119 11.12 2.31 16.48
N SER A 120 12.01 1.54 17.11
CA SER A 120 11.74 0.92 18.42
C SER A 120 11.52 1.96 19.51
N GLU A 121 12.12 3.13 19.37
CA GLU A 121 11.96 4.28 20.26
C GLU A 121 10.52 4.83 20.30
N ARG A 122 9.69 4.43 19.35
CA ARG A 122 8.26 4.77 19.32
C ARG A 122 7.52 4.22 20.55
N ASP A 123 7.97 3.09 21.08
CA ASP A 123 7.35 2.42 22.23
C ASP A 123 7.80 2.99 23.59
N ARG A 124 8.70 3.97 23.61
CA ARG A 124 9.08 4.69 24.83
C ARG A 124 7.87 5.39 25.42
N PRO A 125 7.65 5.32 26.76
CA PRO A 125 6.46 5.86 27.41
C PRO A 125 6.23 7.37 27.14
N ASP A 126 7.30 8.16 27.05
CA ASP A 126 7.23 9.61 26.74
C ASP A 126 6.78 9.87 25.30
N VAL A 127 7.25 9.07 24.35
CA VAL A 127 6.87 9.15 22.93
C VAL A 127 5.45 8.64 22.73
N ALA A 128 5.12 7.47 23.25
CA ALA A 128 3.80 6.85 23.13
C ALA A 128 2.69 7.78 23.67
N ARG A 129 2.92 8.43 24.84
CA ARG A 129 1.98 9.41 25.42
C ARG A 129 1.75 10.61 24.50
N ARG A 130 2.83 11.20 23.95
CA ARG A 130 2.72 12.35 23.02
C ARG A 130 2.04 11.96 21.72
N ARG A 131 2.30 10.77 21.19
CA ARG A 131 1.62 10.24 20.01
C ARG A 131 0.13 10.04 20.25
N ALA A 132 -0.25 9.42 21.36
CA ALA A 132 -1.65 9.22 21.73
C ALA A 132 -2.37 10.57 21.89
N GLN A 133 -1.72 11.56 22.51
CA GLN A 133 -2.26 12.92 22.62
C GLN A 133 -2.44 13.55 21.23
N TRP A 134 -1.45 13.44 20.34
CA TRP A 134 -1.53 13.97 18.99
C TRP A 134 -2.69 13.34 18.23
N GLN A 135 -2.77 12.01 18.19
CA GLN A 135 -3.83 11.26 17.52
C GLN A 135 -5.23 11.57 18.03
N LYS A 136 -5.36 11.90 19.32
CA LYS A 136 -6.66 12.31 19.90
C LYS A 136 -7.17 13.63 19.32
N TYR A 137 -6.28 14.56 18.98
CA TYR A 137 -6.67 15.91 18.58
C TYR A 137 -6.50 16.19 17.09
N GLN A 138 -5.67 15.43 16.36
CA GLN A 138 -5.36 15.71 14.96
C GLN A 138 -6.60 15.72 14.05
N GLY A 139 -7.57 14.83 14.27
CA GLY A 139 -8.81 14.78 13.49
C GLY A 139 -9.84 15.88 13.81
N GLN A 140 -9.54 16.76 14.80
CA GLN A 140 -10.39 17.88 15.16
C GLN A 140 -9.94 19.20 14.51
N ILE A 141 -8.81 19.20 13.85
CA ILE A 141 -8.24 20.37 13.18
C ILE A 141 -8.72 20.39 11.75
N ASP A 142 -9.14 21.57 11.28
CA ASP A 142 -9.48 21.77 9.89
C ASP A 142 -8.26 21.50 8.99
N PRO A 143 -8.31 20.49 8.11
CA PRO A 143 -7.17 20.11 7.30
C PRO A 143 -6.77 21.18 6.27
N GLU A 144 -7.67 22.08 5.87
CA GLU A 144 -7.35 23.17 4.94
C GLU A 144 -6.38 24.21 5.54
N ARG A 145 -6.33 24.26 6.88
CA ARG A 145 -5.41 25.15 7.62
C ARG A 145 -4.06 24.51 7.92
N LEU A 146 -3.90 23.22 7.66
CA LEU A 146 -2.67 22.49 7.96
C LEU A 146 -1.65 22.63 6.82
N VAL A 147 -0.41 22.90 7.20
CA VAL A 147 0.73 23.04 6.29
C VAL A 147 1.87 22.17 6.83
N PHE A 148 2.08 21.02 6.22
CA PHE A 148 3.16 20.09 6.59
C PHE A 148 4.42 20.39 5.82
N ILE A 149 5.53 20.61 6.52
CA ILE A 149 6.82 20.95 5.95
C ILE A 149 7.83 19.90 6.35
N ASP A 150 8.61 19.48 5.39
CA ASP A 150 9.71 18.53 5.60
C ASP A 150 10.72 18.62 4.44
N GLU A 151 11.84 17.93 4.60
CA GLU A 151 12.85 17.80 3.57
C GLU A 151 13.14 16.35 3.20
N THR A 152 13.61 16.16 1.99
CA THR A 152 14.08 14.86 1.55
C THR A 152 15.28 14.99 0.63
N TRP A 153 16.19 14.02 0.71
CA TRP A 153 17.33 13.97 -0.19
C TRP A 153 16.98 13.33 -1.53
N THR A 154 17.59 13.84 -2.59
CA THR A 154 17.57 13.28 -3.94
C THR A 154 19.03 13.12 -4.45
N LYS A 155 19.26 12.19 -5.36
CA LYS A 155 20.61 11.85 -5.81
C LYS A 155 20.68 11.65 -7.32
N THR A 156 21.84 12.00 -7.91
CA THR A 156 22.07 11.83 -9.35
C THR A 156 22.25 10.37 -9.80
N ASN A 157 22.36 9.43 -8.87
CA ASN A 157 22.46 8.00 -9.14
C ASN A 157 21.14 7.22 -8.90
N MET A 158 20.02 7.91 -8.72
CA MET A 158 18.73 7.26 -8.53
C MET A 158 18.34 6.45 -9.77
N ALA A 159 17.91 5.20 -9.56
CA ALA A 159 17.46 4.29 -10.60
C ALA A 159 16.31 3.43 -10.10
N THR A 160 15.57 2.83 -11.03
CA THR A 160 14.49 1.88 -10.70
C THR A 160 15.06 0.68 -9.94
N LEU A 161 14.39 0.31 -8.83
CA LEU A 161 14.85 -0.76 -7.94
C LEU A 161 14.43 -2.15 -8.40
N ARG A 162 13.45 -2.24 -9.32
CA ARG A 162 12.85 -3.49 -9.79
C ARG A 162 12.50 -3.36 -11.27
N GLY A 163 12.47 -4.50 -11.95
CA GLY A 163 12.06 -4.62 -13.36
C GLY A 163 11.69 -6.06 -13.66
N TRP A 164 11.16 -6.31 -14.86
CA TRP A 164 10.77 -7.62 -15.34
C TRP A 164 11.89 -8.27 -16.13
N ALA A 165 12.10 -9.56 -15.93
CA ALA A 165 13.02 -10.40 -16.69
C ALA A 165 12.37 -11.78 -16.89
N PRO A 166 12.83 -12.59 -17.86
CA PRO A 166 12.39 -13.97 -18.01
C PRO A 166 12.54 -14.77 -16.71
N CYS A 167 11.63 -15.71 -16.48
CA CYS A 167 11.68 -16.55 -15.28
C CYS A 167 13.03 -17.28 -15.19
N GLY A 168 13.63 -17.27 -14.00
CA GLY A 168 14.95 -17.89 -13.77
C GLY A 168 16.15 -16.97 -14.09
N THR A 169 15.93 -15.78 -14.65
CA THR A 169 17.00 -14.81 -14.91
C THR A 169 16.86 -13.59 -13.99
N ARG A 170 17.99 -12.93 -13.71
CA ARG A 170 18.02 -11.67 -12.94
C ARG A 170 18.21 -10.51 -13.89
N LEU A 171 17.34 -9.51 -13.79
CA LEU A 171 17.53 -8.25 -14.52
C LEU A 171 18.80 -7.53 -13.99
N THR A 172 19.72 -7.29 -14.90
CA THR A 172 20.92 -6.50 -14.63
C THR A 172 20.73 -5.10 -15.19
N ALA A 173 20.85 -4.07 -14.34
CA ALA A 173 20.82 -2.68 -14.74
C ALA A 173 22.13 -2.00 -14.39
N LYS A 174 22.64 -1.16 -15.30
CA LYS A 174 23.84 -0.35 -15.08
C LYS A 174 23.40 1.00 -14.50
N VAL A 175 23.99 1.37 -13.37
CA VAL A 175 23.81 2.68 -12.74
C VAL A 175 25.19 3.29 -12.49
N PRO A 176 25.34 4.62 -12.50
CA PRO A 176 26.60 5.27 -12.12
C PRO A 176 27.00 4.82 -10.72
N HIS A 177 28.20 4.26 -10.63
CA HIS A 177 28.83 3.90 -9.37
C HIS A 177 30.02 4.83 -9.17
N GLY A 178 30.07 5.53 -8.07
CA GLY A 178 31.15 6.51 -7.80
C GLY A 178 30.59 7.83 -7.30
N HIS A 179 31.13 8.94 -7.73
CA HIS A 179 30.82 10.29 -7.22
C HIS A 179 29.42 10.77 -7.64
N TRP A 180 28.39 10.37 -6.93
CA TRP A 180 27.05 10.96 -7.07
C TRP A 180 26.92 12.20 -6.21
N LYS A 181 26.16 13.17 -6.70
CA LYS A 181 25.78 14.36 -5.92
C LYS A 181 24.44 14.12 -5.23
N THR A 182 24.33 14.66 -4.03
CA THR A 182 23.10 14.63 -3.23
C THR A 182 22.60 16.06 -3.10
N THR A 183 21.33 16.28 -3.39
CA THR A 183 20.63 17.54 -3.21
C THR A 183 19.48 17.37 -2.23
N THR A 184 19.11 18.44 -1.54
CA THR A 184 17.98 18.45 -0.62
C THR A 184 16.80 19.11 -1.30
N PHE A 185 15.64 18.49 -1.24
CA PHE A 185 14.36 19.04 -1.68
C PHE A 185 13.49 19.32 -0.47
N LEU A 186 13.00 20.56 -0.36
CA LEU A 186 12.04 20.99 0.65
C LEU A 186 10.72 21.32 -0.02
N ALA A 187 9.63 21.08 0.67
CA ALA A 187 8.31 21.53 0.24
C ALA A 187 7.35 21.65 1.42
N ALA A 188 6.24 22.31 1.17
CA ALA A 188 5.07 22.33 2.04
C ALA A 188 3.94 21.58 1.37
N LEU A 189 3.25 20.69 2.13
CA LEU A 189 2.04 20.02 1.68
C LEU A 189 0.83 20.66 2.35
N ARG A 190 -0.09 21.16 1.53
CA ARG A 190 -1.45 21.56 1.91
C ARG A 190 -2.45 20.48 1.53
N TYR A 191 -3.67 20.63 1.98
CA TYR A 191 -4.75 19.66 1.75
C TYR A 191 -5.01 19.39 0.25
N ASP A 192 -4.82 20.39 -0.59
CA ASP A 192 -5.13 20.35 -2.04
C ASP A 192 -3.91 20.46 -2.96
N ARG A 193 -2.72 20.77 -2.43
CA ARG A 193 -1.54 21.06 -3.26
C ARG A 193 -0.20 20.97 -2.51
N ILE A 194 0.87 20.94 -3.30
CA ILE A 194 2.24 21.14 -2.82
C ILE A 194 2.61 22.60 -3.04
N GLU A 195 3.13 23.25 -2.02
CA GLU A 195 3.57 24.66 -2.04
C GLU A 195 5.04 24.79 -1.61
N ALA A 196 5.58 25.98 -1.83
CA ALA A 196 6.90 26.37 -1.39
C ALA A 196 8.01 25.34 -1.74
N PRO A 197 8.05 24.77 -2.98
CA PRO A 197 9.10 23.83 -3.35
C PRO A 197 10.45 24.55 -3.47
N TRP A 198 11.48 23.97 -2.90
CA TRP A 198 12.85 24.47 -2.97
C TRP A 198 13.86 23.35 -3.07
N VAL A 199 14.92 23.56 -3.84
CA VAL A 199 16.04 22.64 -3.96
C VAL A 199 17.33 23.30 -3.52
N LEU A 200 18.12 22.58 -2.75
CA LEU A 200 19.42 23.01 -2.24
C LEU A 200 20.50 22.03 -2.71
N ASP A 201 21.61 22.55 -3.25
CA ASP A 201 22.77 21.69 -3.57
C ASP A 201 23.55 21.40 -2.29
N GLY A 202 23.34 20.19 -1.76
CA GLY A 202 23.93 19.75 -0.52
C GLY A 202 22.94 19.50 0.62
N PRO A 203 23.45 19.27 1.84
CA PRO A 203 22.64 19.07 3.04
C PRO A 203 22.05 20.40 3.51
N ILE A 204 20.90 20.33 4.16
CA ILE A 204 20.30 21.49 4.81
C ILE A 204 20.86 21.67 6.22
N ASP A 205 21.07 22.90 6.59
CA ASP A 205 21.42 23.34 7.95
C ASP A 205 20.40 24.34 8.49
N GLY A 206 20.59 24.81 9.72
CA GLY A 206 19.65 25.73 10.37
C GLY A 206 19.59 27.12 9.71
N GLU A 207 20.66 27.59 9.10
CA GLU A 207 20.72 28.87 8.39
C GLU A 207 19.95 28.77 7.06
N SER A 208 20.27 27.79 6.22
CA SER A 208 19.56 27.51 4.98
C SER A 208 18.07 27.26 5.21
N PHE A 209 17.73 26.55 6.28
CA PHE A 209 16.33 26.35 6.64
C PHE A 209 15.63 27.66 7.02
N THR A 210 16.31 28.56 7.73
CA THR A 210 15.78 29.87 8.05
C THR A 210 15.54 30.71 6.79
N VAL A 211 16.48 30.68 5.82
CA VAL A 211 16.32 31.33 4.52
C VAL A 211 15.12 30.76 3.76
N TYR A 212 14.99 29.44 3.72
CA TYR A 212 13.82 28.79 3.11
C TYR A 212 12.51 29.29 3.73
N VAL A 213 12.43 29.29 5.05
CA VAL A 213 11.23 29.78 5.75
C VAL A 213 10.93 31.24 5.39
N GLU A 214 11.94 32.10 5.45
CA GLU A 214 11.76 33.54 5.21
C GLU A 214 11.40 33.85 3.76
N LYS A 215 12.10 33.27 2.79
CA LYS A 215 12.00 33.68 1.38
C LYS A 215 11.01 32.86 0.56
N VAL A 216 10.75 31.61 0.95
CA VAL A 216 9.97 30.68 0.13
C VAL A 216 8.65 30.30 0.82
N LEU A 217 8.69 29.98 2.10
CA LEU A 217 7.51 29.52 2.83
C LEU A 217 6.61 30.67 3.26
N LEU A 218 7.15 31.71 3.92
CA LEU A 218 6.36 32.82 4.47
C LEU A 218 5.40 33.45 3.46
N PRO A 219 5.81 33.72 2.21
CA PRO A 219 4.90 34.29 1.20
C PRO A 219 3.67 33.44 0.89
N THR A 220 3.68 32.15 1.21
CA THR A 220 2.57 31.21 0.97
C THR A 220 1.65 31.03 2.18
N LEU A 221 2.09 31.49 3.37
CA LEU A 221 1.33 31.34 4.60
C LEU A 221 0.26 32.42 4.75
N GLN A 222 -0.87 32.03 5.35
CA GLN A 222 -1.98 32.89 5.68
C GLN A 222 -2.22 32.98 7.18
N PRO A 223 -2.79 34.08 7.69
CA PRO A 223 -3.21 34.15 9.09
C PRO A 223 -4.15 33.01 9.45
N GLY A 224 -3.80 32.32 10.54
CA GLY A 224 -4.56 31.15 11.01
C GLY A 224 -4.04 29.81 10.50
N ASP A 225 -3.08 29.77 9.58
CA ASP A 225 -2.42 28.54 9.18
C ASP A 225 -1.74 27.84 10.36
N ILE A 226 -1.68 26.53 10.29
CA ILE A 226 -1.04 25.67 11.29
C ILE A 226 0.09 24.92 10.61
N VAL A 227 1.29 25.43 10.78
CA VAL A 227 2.51 24.83 10.24
C VAL A 227 2.93 23.69 11.15
N ILE A 228 3.17 22.53 10.56
CA ILE A 228 3.59 21.32 11.25
C ILE A 228 4.92 20.85 10.65
N MET A 229 5.90 20.67 11.52
CA MET A 229 7.23 20.17 11.17
C MET A 229 7.57 18.93 11.98
N ASP A 230 8.56 18.18 11.53
CA ASP A 230 9.14 17.14 12.34
C ASP A 230 9.88 17.70 13.57
N ASN A 231 10.37 16.83 14.42
CA ASN A 231 11.01 17.23 15.69
C ASN A 231 12.53 17.35 15.58
N LEU A 232 13.09 17.65 14.39
CA LEU A 232 14.53 17.85 14.21
C LEU A 232 15.02 19.15 14.90
N GLY A 233 16.29 19.13 15.31
CA GLY A 233 16.91 20.27 16.00
C GLY A 233 17.02 21.51 15.12
N SER A 234 17.32 21.34 13.83
CA SER A 234 17.46 22.42 12.82
C SER A 234 16.17 23.24 12.65
N HIS A 235 14.98 22.63 12.84
CA HIS A 235 13.69 23.30 12.67
C HIS A 235 13.26 24.13 13.88
N LYS A 236 13.97 24.03 15.03
CA LYS A 236 13.54 24.65 16.30
C LYS A 236 14.10 26.03 16.55
N GLY A 237 14.69 26.66 15.56
CA GLY A 237 15.25 27.99 15.65
C GLY A 237 14.24 29.02 16.21
N LYS A 238 14.70 29.89 17.12
CA LYS A 238 13.87 30.99 17.64
C LYS A 238 13.42 31.91 16.53
N VAL A 239 14.28 32.14 15.52
CA VAL A 239 13.99 32.98 14.34
C VAL A 239 12.86 32.37 13.51
N VAL A 240 12.91 31.07 13.20
CA VAL A 240 11.86 30.35 12.47
C VAL A 240 10.51 30.51 13.14
N ARG A 241 10.46 30.35 14.48
CA ARG A 241 9.22 30.55 15.26
C ARG A 241 8.68 31.99 15.19
N ALA A 242 9.57 32.96 15.26
CA ALA A 242 9.19 34.37 15.16
C ALA A 242 8.64 34.70 13.79
N LEU A 243 9.31 34.24 12.73
CA LEU A 243 8.90 34.43 11.32
C LEU A 243 7.50 33.83 11.07
N ILE A 244 7.25 32.59 11.45
CA ILE A 244 5.93 31.96 11.22
C ILE A 244 4.83 32.70 12.01
N ARG A 245 5.12 33.13 13.22
CA ARG A 245 4.16 33.89 14.04
C ARG A 245 3.88 35.29 13.49
N SER A 246 4.85 35.93 12.85
CA SER A 246 4.70 37.29 12.30
C SER A 246 3.62 37.40 11.22
N VAL A 247 3.32 36.30 10.53
CA VAL A 247 2.23 36.22 9.54
C VAL A 247 0.91 35.68 10.12
N GLY A 248 0.80 35.56 11.46
CA GLY A 248 -0.40 35.08 12.12
C GLY A 248 -0.60 33.56 12.08
N ALA A 249 0.43 32.81 11.64
CA ALA A 249 0.41 31.35 11.63
C ALA A 249 0.89 30.76 12.98
N LYS A 250 0.50 29.50 13.24
CA LYS A 250 0.92 28.72 14.42
C LYS A 250 1.91 27.65 14.01
N LEU A 251 2.90 27.38 14.87
CA LEU A 251 3.89 26.33 14.63
C LEU A 251 3.78 25.23 15.67
N PHE A 252 3.65 23.98 15.19
CA PHE A 252 3.66 22.77 16.00
C PHE A 252 4.73 21.79 15.49
N PHE A 253 5.14 20.89 16.39
CA PHE A 253 6.10 19.83 16.06
C PHE A 253 5.47 18.47 16.30
N LEU A 254 5.63 17.58 15.33
CA LEU A 254 5.21 16.19 15.45
C LEU A 254 5.90 15.51 16.66
N PRO A 255 5.26 14.51 17.26
CA PRO A 255 5.95 13.63 18.20
C PRO A 255 7.17 12.99 17.54
N LYS A 256 8.24 12.77 18.31
CA LYS A 256 9.43 12.10 17.80
C LYS A 256 9.07 10.73 17.22
N TYR A 257 9.85 10.28 16.23
CA TYR A 257 9.70 8.96 15.59
C TYR A 257 8.30 8.70 15.02
N SER A 258 7.71 9.71 14.39
CA SER A 258 6.32 9.67 13.91
C SER A 258 6.15 10.06 12.44
N PRO A 259 6.90 9.45 11.50
CA PRO A 259 6.73 9.72 10.06
C PRO A 259 5.35 9.32 9.54
N ASP A 260 4.69 8.38 10.21
CA ASP A 260 3.31 7.95 9.91
C ASP A 260 2.25 9.04 10.19
N LEU A 261 2.57 10.03 11.01
CA LEU A 261 1.74 11.20 11.27
C LEU A 261 2.09 12.39 10.37
N ASN A 262 3.04 12.21 9.46
CA ASN A 262 3.49 13.25 8.53
C ASN A 262 3.05 12.91 7.09
N PRO A 263 1.96 13.52 6.58
CA PRO A 263 1.43 13.18 5.26
C PRO A 263 2.41 13.49 4.11
N ILE A 264 3.33 14.45 4.25
CA ILE A 264 4.31 14.82 3.21
C ILE A 264 5.32 13.70 2.91
N GLU A 265 5.51 12.76 3.83
CA GLU A 265 6.35 11.59 3.58
C GLU A 265 5.82 10.72 2.44
N GLN A 266 4.51 10.68 2.25
CA GLN A 266 3.88 9.98 1.11
C GLN A 266 4.15 10.71 -0.20
N VAL A 267 4.18 12.05 -0.18
CA VAL A 267 4.62 12.88 -1.31
C VAL A 267 6.06 12.53 -1.69
N PHE A 268 6.95 12.47 -0.71
CA PHE A 268 8.36 12.14 -0.95
C PHE A 268 8.56 10.72 -1.44
N ALA A 269 7.75 9.77 -0.98
CA ALA A 269 7.78 8.41 -1.50
C ALA A 269 7.43 8.36 -3.00
N LYS A 270 6.38 9.04 -3.44
CA LYS A 270 6.00 9.16 -4.86
C LYS A 270 7.02 9.95 -5.66
N LEU A 271 7.49 11.09 -5.15
CA LEU A 271 8.53 11.89 -5.79
C LEU A 271 9.78 11.06 -6.06
N LYS A 272 10.30 10.36 -5.06
CA LYS A 272 11.46 9.46 -5.22
C LYS A 272 11.21 8.35 -6.23
N HIS A 273 9.98 7.83 -6.31
CA HIS A 273 9.61 6.86 -7.34
C HIS A 273 9.72 7.46 -8.75
N LEU A 274 9.17 8.65 -8.96
CA LEU A 274 9.21 9.37 -10.24
C LEU A 274 10.65 9.73 -10.63
N LEU A 275 11.47 10.21 -9.70
CA LEU A 275 12.88 10.53 -9.94
C LEU A 275 13.70 9.27 -10.28
N ARG A 276 13.44 8.12 -9.66
CA ARG A 276 14.07 6.85 -10.05
C ARG A 276 13.71 6.44 -11.47
N LYS A 277 12.48 6.72 -11.89
CA LYS A 277 12.00 6.46 -13.26
C LYS A 277 12.64 7.43 -14.26
N ALA A 278 12.78 8.70 -13.91
CA ALA A 278 13.44 9.73 -14.72
C ALA A 278 14.93 9.44 -14.94
N ALA A 279 15.58 8.78 -13.96
CA ALA A 279 16.99 8.39 -14.01
C ALA A 279 17.94 9.55 -14.35
N ALA A 280 17.66 10.77 -13.87
CA ALA A 280 18.48 11.97 -14.08
C ALA A 280 19.90 11.80 -13.51
N ARG A 281 20.92 12.31 -14.23
CA ARG A 281 22.34 12.06 -13.94
C ARG A 281 23.15 13.31 -13.59
N THR A 282 22.57 14.49 -13.75
CA THR A 282 23.16 15.76 -13.32
C THR A 282 22.27 16.44 -12.30
N VAL A 283 22.80 17.40 -11.55
CA VAL A 283 22.03 18.16 -10.55
C VAL A 283 20.90 18.93 -11.24
N GLU A 284 21.18 19.60 -12.34
CA GLU A 284 20.20 20.38 -13.11
C GLU A 284 19.08 19.48 -13.67
N ALA A 285 19.45 18.28 -14.16
CA ALA A 285 18.47 17.31 -14.65
C ALA A 285 17.60 16.75 -13.51
N VAL A 286 18.15 16.57 -12.30
CA VAL A 286 17.35 16.18 -11.11
C VAL A 286 16.39 17.30 -10.73
N TRP A 287 16.82 18.55 -10.72
CA TRP A 287 15.96 19.71 -10.43
C TRP A 287 14.84 19.87 -11.46
N ALA A 288 15.16 19.75 -12.75
CA ALA A 288 14.14 19.74 -13.80
C ALA A 288 13.13 18.59 -13.64
N ALA A 289 13.63 17.38 -13.29
CA ALA A 289 12.78 16.23 -13.04
C ALA A 289 11.90 16.40 -11.78
N ILE A 290 12.36 17.09 -10.74
CA ILE A 290 11.55 17.47 -9.58
C ILE A 290 10.42 18.40 -10.05
N GLY A 291 10.74 19.48 -10.78
CA GLY A 291 9.73 20.41 -11.30
C GLY A 291 8.64 19.71 -12.11
N GLN A 292 9.02 18.80 -13.00
CA GLN A 292 8.07 17.97 -13.76
C GLN A 292 7.25 17.03 -12.86
N ALA A 293 7.89 16.39 -11.89
CA ALA A 293 7.22 15.46 -10.99
C ALA A 293 6.15 16.14 -10.13
N LEU A 294 6.34 17.41 -9.76
CA LEU A 294 5.37 18.17 -8.95
C LEU A 294 4.03 18.34 -9.66
N THR A 295 4.00 18.42 -10.99
CA THR A 295 2.74 18.49 -11.76
C THR A 295 1.89 17.23 -11.73
N ALA A 296 2.47 16.11 -11.26
CA ALA A 296 1.78 14.82 -11.15
C ALA A 296 1.00 14.66 -9.83
N PHE A 297 1.04 15.63 -8.93
CA PHE A 297 0.31 15.60 -7.66
C PHE A 297 -1.00 16.36 -7.79
N MET A 298 -2.10 15.60 -7.81
CA MET A 298 -3.44 16.14 -7.96
C MET A 298 -4.05 16.52 -6.60
N PRO A 299 -4.98 17.49 -6.53
CA PRO A 299 -5.62 17.90 -5.28
C PRO A 299 -6.22 16.76 -4.48
N ASN A 300 -6.96 15.87 -5.12
CA ASN A 300 -7.55 14.70 -4.46
C ASN A 300 -6.50 13.75 -3.87
N GLU A 301 -5.34 13.66 -4.51
CA GLU A 301 -4.24 12.84 -4.00
C GLU A 301 -3.61 13.46 -2.76
N CYS A 302 -3.44 14.79 -2.74
CA CYS A 302 -2.97 15.51 -1.56
C CYS A 302 -3.94 15.31 -0.38
N ALA A 303 -5.25 15.45 -0.62
CA ALA A 303 -6.28 15.17 0.38
C ALA A 303 -6.19 13.73 0.92
N ASN A 304 -5.99 12.73 0.06
CA ASN A 304 -5.83 11.34 0.48
C ASN A 304 -4.60 11.12 1.38
N TYR A 305 -3.50 11.87 1.18
CA TYR A 305 -2.34 11.80 2.07
C TYR A 305 -2.67 12.26 3.48
N PHE A 306 -3.50 13.31 3.60
CA PHE A 306 -4.00 13.79 4.91
C PHE A 306 -4.89 12.74 5.56
N GLU A 307 -5.83 12.18 4.82
CA GLU A 307 -6.72 11.13 5.32
C GLU A 307 -5.94 9.90 5.80
N ASN A 308 -4.98 9.42 5.00
CA ASN A 308 -4.11 8.29 5.34
C ASN A 308 -3.27 8.53 6.60
N ALA A 309 -2.90 9.78 6.89
CA ALA A 309 -2.16 10.15 8.09
C ALA A 309 -3.08 10.49 9.28
N GLY A 310 -4.40 10.38 9.12
CA GLY A 310 -5.40 10.58 10.18
C GLY A 310 -5.91 12.01 10.33
N TYR A 311 -5.70 12.89 9.36
CA TYR A 311 -6.21 14.26 9.30
C TYR A 311 -7.44 14.34 8.37
N ALA A 312 -8.48 13.54 8.66
CA ALA A 312 -9.73 13.55 7.91
C ALA A 312 -10.52 14.85 8.15
N GLN A 313 -11.31 15.28 7.15
CA GLN A 313 -12.30 16.32 7.41
C GLN A 313 -13.26 15.86 8.52
N PRO A 314 -13.64 16.73 9.47
CA PRO A 314 -14.70 16.42 10.38
C PRO A 314 -15.94 16.11 9.54
N LYS A 315 -16.46 14.88 9.63
CA LYS A 315 -17.76 14.55 9.02
C LYS A 315 -18.76 15.50 9.65
N PHE A 316 -19.26 16.46 8.89
CA PHE A 316 -20.42 17.24 9.28
C PHE A 316 -21.55 16.21 9.50
N ILE A 317 -21.89 15.94 10.75
CA ILE A 317 -23.15 15.31 11.11
C ILE A 317 -24.12 16.48 11.08
N PRO A 318 -25.05 16.53 10.09
CA PRO A 318 -26.11 17.53 10.14
C PRO A 318 -26.93 17.27 11.41
N LEU A 319 -27.09 18.32 12.23
CA LEU A 319 -27.97 18.34 13.38
C LEU A 319 -29.42 18.13 12.95
#